data_a384455de1b4a0d83d19af3b4aa18f41
#
_entry.id   a384455de1b4a0d83d19af3b4aa18f41
#
_cell.length_a   1.000
_cell.length_b   1.000
_cell.length_c   1.000
_cell.angle_alpha   90.00
_cell.angle_beta   90.00
_cell.angle_gamma   90.00
#
_symmetry.space_group_name_H-M   'P 1'
#
loop_
_entity.id
_entity.type
_entity.pdbx_description
1 polymer ?
#
loop_
_entity_poly.entity_id
_entity_poly.type
_entity_poly.pdbx_seq_one_letter_code
_entity_poly.pdbx_strand_id
1 'polypeptide(L)'
;VPEQFTNLSVLKGREKVIEFMNEIGVFVKEEKVNNAIPIGDRSGEIIEPLLKNQWFLDVKEMANKSLKVVQDGKVKFKPKFWENTFYEWMNKIQPWCISRQIIWGHRIPVWHSDDGRSVAAKDLSMAKEKFLAKYNEEKELYQENDVLDTWFSSSLWPFATLGWPEVTSEYKKYFPTSLLVTGFDIIFFWVARMIMMSLELTGKVPFEVV
;
A
#
# COMPACT_ATOMS: atom_id res chain seq x y z
N VAL A 1 3.50 18.12 19.69
CA VAL A 1 3.39 17.84 21.15
C VAL A 1 4.37 18.79 21.84
N PRO A 2 3.97 19.52 22.91
CA PRO A 2 4.89 20.34 23.68
C PRO A 2 6.06 19.52 24.24
N GLU A 3 7.26 20.10 24.32
CA GLU A 3 8.49 19.40 24.69
C GLU A 3 8.39 18.67 26.05
N GLN A 4 7.68 19.25 27.01
CA GLN A 4 7.46 18.68 28.34
C GLN A 4 6.71 17.34 28.34
N PHE A 5 6.04 16.97 27.24
CA PHE A 5 5.30 15.71 27.09
C PHE A 5 5.94 14.76 26.08
N THR A 6 7.12 15.10 25.55
CA THR A 6 7.86 14.24 24.62
C THR A 6 8.64 13.16 25.36
N ASN A 7 8.97 12.07 24.67
CA ASN A 7 9.76 10.94 25.17
C ASN A 7 9.17 10.23 26.41
N LEU A 8 7.86 10.34 26.61
CA LEU A 8 7.13 9.62 27.68
C LEU A 8 6.33 8.47 27.05
N SER A 9 6.13 7.39 27.81
CA SER A 9 5.10 6.42 27.45
C SER A 9 3.72 7.07 27.50
N VAL A 10 2.76 6.54 26.71
CA VAL A 10 1.39 7.10 26.64
C VAL A 10 0.77 7.27 28.03
N LEU A 11 0.90 6.27 28.90
CA LEU A 11 0.37 6.34 30.28
C LEU A 11 1.01 7.46 31.07
N LYS A 12 2.34 7.54 31.09
CA LYS A 12 3.06 8.63 31.78
C LYS A 12 2.77 10.00 31.18
N GLY A 13 2.57 10.06 29.87
CA GLY A 13 2.17 11.29 29.21
C GLY A 13 0.80 11.77 29.66
N ARG A 14 -0.19 10.86 29.80
CA ARG A 14 -1.53 11.19 30.32
C ARG A 14 -1.47 11.71 31.77
N GLU A 15 -0.72 11.03 32.65
CA GLU A 15 -0.53 11.50 34.02
C GLU A 15 0.05 12.93 34.05
N LYS A 16 1.11 13.18 33.30
CA LYS A 16 1.73 14.52 33.21
C LYS A 16 0.81 15.58 32.63
N VAL A 17 -0.03 15.25 31.66
CA VAL A 17 -1.02 16.19 31.12
C VAL A 17 -2.04 16.56 32.19
N ILE A 18 -2.52 15.58 32.98
CA ILE A 18 -3.46 15.83 34.08
C ILE A 18 -2.82 16.72 35.16
N GLU A 19 -1.59 16.43 35.57
CA GLU A 19 -0.84 17.28 36.49
C GLU A 19 -0.75 18.71 36.00
N PHE A 20 -0.31 18.90 34.77
CA PHE A 20 -0.19 20.23 34.16
C PHE A 20 -1.55 20.96 34.05
N MET A 21 -2.63 20.27 33.70
CA MET A 21 -3.97 20.86 33.66
C MET A 21 -4.44 21.29 35.04
N ASN A 22 -4.08 20.56 36.10
CA ASN A 22 -4.32 20.95 37.48
C ASN A 22 -3.55 22.22 37.87
N GLU A 23 -2.24 22.27 37.53
CA GLU A 23 -1.39 23.42 37.82
C GLU A 23 -1.90 24.73 37.23
N ILE A 24 -2.39 24.68 35.98
CA ILE A 24 -2.95 25.87 35.29
C ILE A 24 -4.43 26.10 35.59
N GLY A 25 -5.06 25.29 36.46
CA GLY A 25 -6.42 25.49 36.95
C GLY A 25 -7.52 25.19 35.94
N VAL A 26 -7.25 24.41 34.89
CA VAL A 26 -8.26 24.08 33.85
C VAL A 26 -8.80 22.63 33.99
N PHE A 27 -8.26 21.86 34.93
CA PHE A 27 -8.75 20.49 35.18
C PHE A 27 -10.10 20.53 35.91
N VAL A 28 -11.10 19.83 35.38
CA VAL A 28 -12.43 19.81 35.98
C VAL A 28 -12.67 18.51 36.77
N LYS A 29 -12.49 17.38 36.13
CA LYS A 29 -12.66 16.04 36.77
C LYS A 29 -12.12 14.93 35.88
N GLU A 30 -11.88 13.78 36.49
CA GLU A 30 -11.63 12.51 35.84
C GLU A 30 -12.78 11.55 36.13
N GLU A 31 -13.24 10.84 35.10
CA GLU A 31 -14.29 9.82 35.21
C GLU A 31 -13.82 8.51 34.62
N LYS A 32 -14.09 7.40 35.31
CA LYS A 32 -13.87 6.06 34.79
C LYS A 32 -14.98 5.71 33.81
N VAL A 33 -14.59 5.43 32.57
CA VAL A 33 -15.51 4.99 31.52
C VAL A 33 -15.09 3.61 31.01
N ASN A 34 -16.07 2.77 30.67
CA ASN A 34 -15.82 1.52 29.98
C ASN A 34 -15.77 1.80 28.47
N ASN A 35 -14.62 1.55 27.86
CA ASN A 35 -14.41 1.77 26.44
C ASN A 35 -13.77 0.53 25.79
N ALA A 36 -14.17 0.21 24.57
CA ALA A 36 -13.52 -0.80 23.77
C ALA A 36 -12.24 -0.18 23.13
N ILE A 37 -11.08 -0.71 23.49
CA ILE A 37 -9.78 -0.23 23.01
C ILE A 37 -9.26 -1.22 21.96
N PRO A 38 -8.86 -0.76 20.76
CA PRO A 38 -8.24 -1.63 19.77
C PRO A 38 -6.87 -2.10 20.26
N ILE A 39 -6.62 -3.40 20.16
CA ILE A 39 -5.37 -4.05 20.57
C ILE A 39 -4.81 -4.78 19.34
N GLY A 40 -3.50 -4.70 19.14
CA GLY A 40 -2.80 -5.41 18.08
C GLY A 40 -2.76 -6.92 18.35
N ASP A 41 -3.28 -7.72 17.43
CA ASP A 41 -3.39 -9.19 17.56
C ASP A 41 -2.06 -9.88 17.88
N ARG A 42 -0.96 -9.35 17.37
CA ARG A 42 0.37 -9.95 17.54
C ARG A 42 1.15 -9.41 18.73
N SER A 43 1.01 -8.13 19.01
CA SER A 43 1.78 -7.46 20.06
C SER A 43 1.07 -7.44 21.41
N GLY A 44 -0.27 -7.52 21.44
CA GLY A 44 -1.07 -7.27 22.63
C GLY A 44 -1.09 -5.79 23.07
N GLU A 45 -0.45 -4.91 22.31
CA GLU A 45 -0.34 -3.49 22.61
C GLU A 45 -1.56 -2.70 22.13
N ILE A 46 -1.86 -1.61 22.84
CA ILE A 46 -2.93 -0.68 22.44
C ILE A 46 -2.55 0.03 21.15
N ILE A 47 -3.47 0.05 20.19
CA ILE A 47 -3.29 0.75 18.91
C ILE A 47 -3.63 2.23 19.13
N GLU A 48 -2.63 3.09 18.91
CA GLU A 48 -2.79 4.55 18.96
C GLU A 48 -2.71 5.12 17.54
N PRO A 49 -3.66 6.01 17.13
CA PRO A 49 -3.60 6.66 15.82
C PRO A 49 -2.40 7.60 15.72
N LEU A 50 -1.59 7.44 14.68
CA LEU A 50 -0.46 8.31 14.38
C LEU A 50 -0.56 8.84 12.95
N LEU A 51 -0.51 10.16 12.80
CA LEU A 51 -0.42 10.78 11.47
C LEU A 51 1.00 10.64 10.94
N LYS A 52 1.13 10.02 9.77
CA LYS A 52 2.38 9.83 9.06
C LYS A 52 2.14 10.03 7.55
N ASN A 53 3.14 10.58 6.86
CA ASN A 53 3.13 10.60 5.40
C ASN A 53 3.16 9.18 4.86
N GLN A 54 2.31 8.91 3.88
CA GLN A 54 2.16 7.58 3.28
C GLN A 54 2.21 7.70 1.75
N TRP A 55 2.64 6.62 1.11
CA TRP A 55 2.56 6.49 -0.34
C TRP A 55 1.19 5.94 -0.73
N PHE A 56 0.48 6.69 -1.57
CA PHE A 56 -0.81 6.29 -2.12
C PHE A 56 -0.71 6.13 -3.63
N LEU A 57 -1.33 5.08 -4.14
CA LEU A 57 -1.57 4.87 -5.55
C LEU A 57 -3.02 5.29 -5.86
N ASP A 58 -3.21 6.25 -6.76
CA ASP A 58 -4.53 6.54 -7.32
C ASP A 58 -4.91 5.42 -8.30
N VAL A 59 -5.87 4.61 -7.89
CA VAL A 59 -6.31 3.42 -8.62
C VAL A 59 -7.60 3.62 -9.41
N LYS A 60 -8.16 4.81 -9.44
CA LYS A 60 -9.47 5.07 -10.04
C LYS A 60 -9.53 4.71 -11.53
N GLU A 61 -8.54 5.16 -12.30
CA GLU A 61 -8.46 4.81 -13.73
C GLU A 61 -8.21 3.33 -13.97
N MET A 62 -7.33 2.73 -13.17
CA MET A 62 -7.03 1.30 -13.21
C MET A 62 -8.28 0.46 -12.90
N ALA A 63 -9.08 0.88 -11.93
CA ALA A 63 -10.36 0.26 -11.59
C ALA A 63 -11.35 0.33 -12.75
N ASN A 64 -11.48 1.48 -13.41
CA ASN A 64 -12.36 1.63 -14.58
C ASN A 64 -11.96 0.70 -15.74
N LYS A 65 -10.66 0.59 -16.03
CA LYS A 65 -10.13 -0.37 -17.01
C LYS A 65 -10.48 -1.81 -16.63
N SER A 66 -10.35 -2.14 -15.34
CA SER A 66 -10.64 -3.48 -14.80
C SER A 66 -12.13 -3.82 -14.84
N LEU A 67 -13.01 -2.88 -14.51
CA LEU A 67 -14.45 -3.05 -14.66
C LEU A 67 -14.82 -3.39 -16.09
N LYS A 68 -14.25 -2.66 -17.05
CA LYS A 68 -14.51 -2.84 -18.47
C LYS A 68 -14.13 -4.23 -18.97
N VAL A 69 -12.96 -4.76 -18.61
CA VAL A 69 -12.55 -6.09 -19.09
C VAL A 69 -13.40 -7.23 -18.53
N VAL A 70 -13.99 -7.07 -17.33
CA VAL A 70 -14.94 -8.04 -16.77
C VAL A 70 -16.31 -7.89 -17.46
N GLN A 71 -16.80 -6.67 -17.66
CA GLN A 71 -18.04 -6.41 -18.40
C GLN A 71 -17.99 -6.93 -19.84
N ASP A 72 -16.86 -6.76 -20.51
CA ASP A 72 -16.61 -7.27 -21.87
C ASP A 72 -16.43 -8.80 -21.92
N GLY A 73 -16.44 -9.48 -20.76
CA GLY A 73 -16.26 -10.94 -20.67
C GLY A 73 -14.85 -11.45 -20.97
N LYS A 74 -13.84 -10.56 -20.96
CA LYS A 74 -12.41 -10.91 -21.11
C LYS A 74 -11.87 -11.61 -19.86
N VAL A 75 -12.43 -11.26 -18.69
CA VAL A 75 -12.20 -11.96 -17.42
C VAL A 75 -13.57 -12.39 -16.91
N LYS A 76 -13.73 -13.66 -16.53
CA LYS A 76 -14.99 -14.25 -16.08
C LYS A 76 -14.81 -14.87 -14.70
N PHE A 77 -15.77 -14.68 -13.81
CA PHE A 77 -15.79 -15.34 -12.51
C PHE A 77 -16.66 -16.59 -12.53
N LYS A 78 -16.19 -17.65 -11.90
CA LYS A 78 -16.94 -18.89 -11.68
C LYS A 78 -16.87 -19.30 -10.22
N PRO A 79 -18.00 -19.28 -9.48
CA PRO A 79 -19.37 -18.96 -9.94
C PRO A 79 -19.57 -17.48 -10.31
N LYS A 80 -20.46 -17.23 -11.27
CA LYS A 80 -20.69 -15.88 -11.84
C LYS A 80 -21.12 -14.82 -10.81
N PHE A 81 -21.76 -15.19 -9.73
CA PHE A 81 -22.24 -14.25 -8.72
C PHE A 81 -21.11 -13.42 -8.07
N TRP A 82 -19.86 -13.90 -8.10
CA TRP A 82 -18.71 -13.15 -7.61
C TRP A 82 -18.36 -11.92 -8.45
N GLU A 83 -18.87 -11.82 -9.68
CA GLU A 83 -18.77 -10.58 -10.47
C GLU A 83 -19.44 -9.40 -9.76
N ASN A 84 -20.56 -9.63 -9.06
CA ASN A 84 -21.25 -8.58 -8.33
C ASN A 84 -20.38 -8.01 -7.19
N THR A 85 -19.72 -8.91 -6.45
CA THR A 85 -18.78 -8.52 -5.39
C THR A 85 -17.61 -7.72 -5.97
N PHE A 86 -17.05 -8.18 -7.09
CA PHE A 86 -15.98 -7.46 -7.79
C PHE A 86 -16.44 -6.06 -8.23
N TYR A 87 -17.63 -5.94 -8.84
CA TYR A 87 -18.17 -4.64 -9.28
C TYR A 87 -18.43 -3.70 -8.09
N GLU A 88 -18.96 -4.20 -7.01
CA GLU A 88 -19.23 -3.39 -5.82
C GLU A 88 -17.93 -2.78 -5.25
N TRP A 89 -16.90 -3.58 -5.10
CA TRP A 89 -15.60 -3.13 -4.62
C TRP A 89 -14.93 -2.14 -5.56
N MET A 90 -14.90 -2.42 -6.86
CA MET A 90 -14.22 -1.60 -7.85
C MET A 90 -14.91 -0.25 -8.06
N ASN A 91 -16.24 -0.18 -7.96
CA ASN A 91 -17.00 1.07 -8.05
C ASN A 91 -16.81 1.99 -6.83
N LYS A 92 -16.46 1.44 -5.67
CA LYS A 92 -16.24 2.18 -4.41
C LYS A 92 -14.77 2.30 -4.03
N ILE A 93 -13.86 1.94 -4.94
CA ILE A 93 -12.45 1.86 -4.62
C ILE A 93 -11.89 3.22 -4.18
N GLN A 94 -11.09 3.18 -3.14
CA GLN A 94 -10.36 4.35 -2.62
C GLN A 94 -8.89 4.29 -3.03
N PRO A 95 -8.16 5.41 -3.00
CA PRO A 95 -6.72 5.39 -3.21
C PRO A 95 -6.04 4.35 -2.32
N TRP A 96 -5.15 3.57 -2.92
CA TRP A 96 -4.51 2.45 -2.23
C TRP A 96 -3.23 2.90 -1.53
N CYS A 97 -3.22 2.87 -0.19
CA CYS A 97 -2.00 3.07 0.58
C CYS A 97 -1.07 1.88 0.38
N ILE A 98 0.08 2.11 -0.26
CA ILE A 98 1.04 1.07 -0.65
C ILE A 98 2.27 1.00 0.25
N SER A 99 2.42 1.92 1.21
CA SER A 99 3.55 1.94 2.15
C SER A 99 3.20 1.26 3.47
N ARG A 100 4.18 0.56 4.06
CA ARG A 100 4.10 -0.09 5.36
C ARG A 100 5.35 0.20 6.17
N GLN A 101 5.18 0.44 7.48
CA GLN A 101 6.25 0.68 8.46
C GLN A 101 6.61 -0.64 9.16
N ILE A 102 7.11 -1.60 8.40
CA ILE A 102 7.55 -2.91 8.90
C ILE A 102 8.98 -3.20 8.43
N ILE A 103 9.68 -4.05 9.16
CA ILE A 103 11.10 -4.35 8.86
C ILE A 103 11.22 -5.28 7.64
N TRP A 104 10.34 -6.26 7.52
CA TRP A 104 10.38 -7.25 6.45
C TRP A 104 9.48 -6.86 5.28
N GLY A 105 10.05 -6.76 4.10
CA GLY A 105 9.33 -6.47 2.85
C GLY A 105 10.23 -5.88 1.78
N HIS A 106 9.64 -5.54 0.63
CA HIS A 106 10.32 -4.87 -0.46
C HIS A 106 10.34 -3.36 -0.20
N ARG A 107 11.50 -2.79 0.05
CA ARG A 107 11.65 -1.35 0.23
C ARG A 107 11.16 -0.61 -1.00
N ILE A 108 10.45 0.49 -0.77
CA ILE A 108 9.96 1.35 -1.85
C ILE A 108 11.18 1.89 -2.62
N PRO A 109 11.23 1.71 -3.96
CA PRO A 109 12.39 2.08 -4.77
C PRO A 109 12.41 3.58 -5.09
N VAL A 110 12.27 4.41 -4.07
CA VAL A 110 12.34 5.88 -4.15
C VAL A 110 13.50 6.37 -3.32
N TRP A 111 14.23 7.31 -3.89
CA TRP A 111 15.41 7.92 -3.29
C TRP A 111 15.14 9.41 -3.08
N HIS A 112 15.39 9.88 -1.87
CA HIS A 112 15.12 11.24 -1.43
C HIS A 112 16.41 12.01 -1.21
N SER A 113 16.38 13.31 -1.45
CA SER A 113 17.38 14.26 -0.99
C SER A 113 16.89 14.97 0.27
N ASP A 114 17.81 15.62 0.97
CA ASP A 114 17.57 16.42 2.20
C ASP A 114 16.54 17.54 2.04
N ASP A 115 16.37 18.06 0.83
CA ASP A 115 15.43 19.13 0.48
C ASP A 115 14.04 18.61 0.04
N GLY A 116 13.78 17.30 0.18
CA GLY A 116 12.48 16.69 -0.12
C GLY A 116 12.24 16.33 -1.58
N ARG A 117 13.19 16.57 -2.48
CA ARG A 117 13.10 16.08 -3.88
C ARG A 117 13.35 14.58 -3.95
N SER A 118 12.76 13.91 -4.95
CA SER A 118 12.89 12.47 -5.05
C SER A 118 12.90 11.94 -6.48
N VAL A 119 13.46 10.73 -6.64
CA VAL A 119 13.46 9.96 -7.87
C VAL A 119 13.21 8.48 -7.59
N ALA A 120 12.53 7.80 -8.51
CA ALA A 120 12.38 6.35 -8.46
C ALA A 120 13.52 5.68 -9.22
N ALA A 121 14.23 4.76 -8.55
CA ALA A 121 15.35 4.04 -9.14
C ALA A 121 15.58 2.69 -8.45
N LYS A 122 16.13 1.74 -9.20
CA LYS A 122 16.42 0.39 -8.73
C LYS A 122 17.53 0.36 -7.66
N ASP A 123 18.52 1.22 -7.82
CA ASP A 123 19.69 1.32 -6.96
C ASP A 123 20.19 2.76 -6.85
N LEU A 124 21.16 3.00 -5.97
CA LEU A 124 21.71 4.33 -5.71
C LEU A 124 22.43 4.93 -6.94
N SER A 125 23.11 4.12 -7.75
CA SER A 125 23.81 4.62 -8.94
C SER A 125 22.82 5.21 -9.93
N MET A 126 21.78 4.45 -10.27
CA MET A 126 20.69 4.90 -11.15
C MET A 126 19.92 6.08 -10.53
N ALA A 127 19.77 6.12 -9.20
CA ALA A 127 19.12 7.24 -8.53
C ALA A 127 19.90 8.54 -8.72
N LYS A 128 21.22 8.52 -8.54
CA LYS A 128 22.10 9.68 -8.76
C LYS A 128 22.03 10.18 -10.21
N GLU A 129 22.12 9.26 -11.19
CA GLU A 129 21.99 9.60 -12.60
C GLU A 129 20.66 10.26 -12.93
N LYS A 130 19.56 9.67 -12.46
CA LYS A 130 18.21 10.21 -12.68
C LYS A 130 17.99 11.54 -11.95
N PHE A 131 18.55 11.69 -10.76
CA PHE A 131 18.44 12.91 -9.98
C PHE A 131 19.19 14.05 -10.68
N LEU A 132 20.43 13.82 -11.12
CA LEU A 132 21.21 14.76 -11.89
C LEU A 132 20.49 15.15 -13.20
N ALA A 133 19.96 14.17 -13.94
CA ALA A 133 19.24 14.42 -15.18
C ALA A 133 17.95 15.24 -14.97
N LYS A 134 17.25 15.02 -13.86
CA LYS A 134 15.97 15.68 -13.58
C LYS A 134 16.13 17.06 -12.98
N TYR A 135 17.12 17.26 -12.10
CA TYR A 135 17.27 18.48 -11.31
C TYR A 135 18.52 19.28 -11.64
N ASN A 136 19.40 18.75 -12.52
CA ASN A 136 20.69 19.33 -12.90
C ASN A 136 21.60 19.66 -11.71
N GLU A 137 21.55 18.80 -10.68
CA GLU A 137 22.25 18.98 -9.41
C GLU A 137 22.62 17.61 -8.82
N GLU A 138 23.80 17.51 -8.22
CA GLU A 138 24.21 16.32 -7.45
C GLU A 138 23.88 16.52 -5.98
N LYS A 139 23.27 15.50 -5.37
CA LYS A 139 22.91 15.47 -3.94
C LYS A 139 23.21 14.11 -3.33
N GLU A 140 23.40 14.10 -2.03
CA GLU A 140 23.33 12.85 -1.28
C GLU A 140 21.90 12.34 -1.27
N LEU A 141 21.72 11.04 -1.57
CA LEU A 141 20.41 10.41 -1.69
C LEU A 141 20.30 9.24 -0.71
N TYR A 142 19.16 9.15 -0.04
CA TYR A 142 18.80 8.04 0.83
C TYR A 142 17.50 7.38 0.35
N GLN A 143 17.46 6.06 0.43
CA GLN A 143 16.29 5.29 0.01
C GLN A 143 15.17 5.41 1.04
N GLU A 144 13.91 5.46 0.57
CA GLU A 144 12.72 5.37 1.40
C GLU A 144 12.82 4.16 2.36
N ASN A 145 12.47 4.38 3.63
CA ASN A 145 12.54 3.35 4.66
C ASN A 145 11.32 2.43 4.68
N ASP A 146 10.17 2.95 4.24
CA ASP A 146 8.95 2.16 4.18
C ASP A 146 9.07 1.06 3.12
N VAL A 147 8.35 -0.03 3.34
CA VAL A 147 8.26 -1.14 2.40
C VAL A 147 6.90 -1.14 1.69
N LEU A 148 6.85 -1.81 0.54
CA LEU A 148 5.60 -1.97 -0.21
C LEU A 148 4.63 -2.89 0.53
N ASP A 149 3.34 -2.59 0.42
CA ASP A 149 2.26 -3.50 0.78
C ASP A 149 2.46 -4.87 0.11
N THR A 150 2.28 -5.94 0.85
CA THR A 150 2.39 -7.31 0.34
C THR A 150 1.50 -7.54 -0.88
N TRP A 151 0.31 -6.95 -0.89
CA TRP A 151 -0.63 -7.04 -2.01
C TRP A 151 -0.14 -6.30 -3.26
N PHE A 152 0.75 -5.32 -3.12
CA PHE A 152 1.38 -4.67 -4.27
C PHE A 152 2.32 -5.65 -4.99
N SER A 153 3.25 -6.27 -4.28
CA SER A 153 4.16 -7.25 -4.86
C SER A 153 3.42 -8.47 -5.41
N SER A 154 2.46 -9.01 -4.65
CA SER A 154 1.69 -10.18 -5.06
C SER A 154 0.78 -9.93 -6.27
N SER A 155 0.38 -8.70 -6.52
CA SER A 155 -0.40 -8.33 -7.71
C SER A 155 0.39 -8.44 -9.02
N LEU A 156 1.72 -8.45 -8.95
CA LEU A 156 2.61 -8.63 -10.09
C LEU A 156 2.83 -10.10 -10.45
N TRP A 157 2.40 -11.02 -9.59
CA TRP A 157 2.67 -12.45 -9.70
C TRP A 157 2.37 -13.05 -11.08
N PRO A 158 1.23 -12.76 -11.76
CA PRO A 158 0.88 -13.44 -13.02
C PRO A 158 1.89 -13.22 -14.15
N PHE A 159 2.66 -12.17 -14.11
CA PHE A 159 3.62 -11.81 -15.17
C PHE A 159 5.07 -11.70 -14.66
N ALA A 160 5.29 -11.25 -13.44
CA ALA A 160 6.65 -11.12 -12.89
C ALA A 160 7.35 -12.46 -12.72
N THR A 161 6.63 -13.51 -12.28
CA THR A 161 7.18 -14.86 -12.14
C THR A 161 7.56 -15.52 -13.48
N LEU A 162 7.05 -14.99 -14.59
CA LEU A 162 7.37 -15.43 -15.94
C LEU A 162 8.50 -14.62 -16.59
N GLY A 163 9.15 -13.74 -15.81
CA GLY A 163 10.32 -12.98 -16.21
C GLY A 163 10.07 -11.54 -16.68
N TRP A 164 8.79 -11.06 -16.64
CA TRP A 164 8.52 -9.65 -16.94
C TRP A 164 9.38 -8.73 -16.04
N PRO A 165 9.94 -7.61 -16.55
CA PRO A 165 9.62 -6.92 -17.82
C PRO A 165 10.30 -7.50 -19.08
N GLU A 166 11.11 -8.53 -18.96
CA GLU A 166 11.69 -9.20 -20.12
C GLU A 166 10.65 -10.09 -20.81
N VAL A 167 10.75 -10.16 -22.13
CA VAL A 167 9.82 -10.96 -22.95
C VAL A 167 10.40 -12.37 -23.13
N THR A 168 10.39 -13.15 -22.04
CA THR A 168 10.91 -14.52 -22.01
C THR A 168 10.05 -15.51 -22.82
N SER A 169 10.54 -16.74 -23.02
CA SER A 169 9.78 -17.84 -23.63
C SER A 169 8.56 -18.22 -22.79
N GLU A 170 8.73 -18.23 -21.46
CA GLU A 170 7.71 -18.53 -20.49
C GLU A 170 6.62 -17.47 -20.49
N TYR A 171 6.99 -16.19 -20.47
CA TYR A 171 6.05 -15.08 -20.56
C TYR A 171 5.23 -15.14 -21.87
N LYS A 172 5.86 -15.40 -23.01
CA LYS A 172 5.15 -15.52 -24.29
C LYS A 172 4.16 -16.69 -24.32
N LYS A 173 4.52 -17.79 -23.66
CA LYS A 173 3.74 -19.04 -23.70
C LYS A 173 2.60 -19.07 -22.68
N TYR A 174 2.81 -18.54 -21.48
CA TYR A 174 1.92 -18.76 -20.33
C TYR A 174 1.18 -17.50 -19.88
N PHE A 175 1.48 -16.33 -20.42
CA PHE A 175 0.79 -15.10 -20.08
C PHE A 175 0.00 -14.53 -21.28
N PRO A 176 -1.31 -14.22 -21.10
CA PRO A 176 -2.17 -14.45 -19.94
C PRO A 176 -2.42 -15.93 -19.63
N THR A 177 -2.68 -16.25 -18.36
CA THR A 177 -3.06 -17.62 -17.97
C THR A 177 -4.54 -17.89 -18.25
N SER A 178 -4.92 -19.16 -18.46
CA SER A 178 -6.31 -19.51 -18.77
C SER A 178 -7.20 -19.49 -17.53
N LEU A 179 -6.66 -19.89 -16.36
CA LEU A 179 -7.44 -20.10 -15.14
C LEU A 179 -6.62 -19.69 -13.91
N LEU A 180 -7.27 -18.96 -13.01
CA LEU A 180 -6.81 -18.72 -11.64
C LEU A 180 -7.82 -19.36 -10.67
N VAL A 181 -7.34 -20.19 -9.73
CA VAL A 181 -8.16 -20.71 -8.64
C VAL A 181 -7.69 -20.08 -7.33
N THR A 182 -8.61 -19.49 -6.59
CA THR A 182 -8.30 -18.78 -5.32
C THR A 182 -9.49 -18.80 -4.37
N GLY A 183 -9.26 -18.44 -3.11
CA GLY A 183 -10.32 -18.19 -2.14
C GLY A 183 -11.14 -16.94 -2.52
N PHE A 184 -12.43 -16.98 -2.24
CA PHE A 184 -13.33 -15.86 -2.50
C PHE A 184 -13.03 -14.62 -1.64
N ASP A 185 -12.46 -14.82 -0.47
CA ASP A 185 -12.08 -13.80 0.51
C ASP A 185 -10.97 -12.87 0.02
N ILE A 186 -10.16 -13.30 -0.96
CA ILE A 186 -9.09 -12.50 -1.55
C ILE A 186 -9.38 -12.01 -2.98
N ILE A 187 -10.62 -12.08 -3.44
CA ILE A 187 -10.99 -11.53 -4.77
C ILE A 187 -10.63 -10.05 -4.85
N PHE A 188 -10.98 -9.25 -3.85
CA PHE A 188 -10.63 -7.84 -3.82
C PHE A 188 -9.13 -7.61 -3.58
N PHE A 189 -8.56 -8.28 -2.59
CA PHE A 189 -7.17 -8.03 -2.18
C PHE A 189 -6.15 -8.50 -3.21
N TRP A 190 -6.44 -9.55 -3.95
CA TRP A 190 -5.50 -10.15 -4.87
C TRP A 190 -5.97 -10.13 -6.33
N VAL A 191 -7.13 -10.72 -6.63
CA VAL A 191 -7.64 -10.86 -8.01
C VAL A 191 -7.83 -9.49 -8.67
N ALA A 192 -8.55 -8.58 -8.02
CA ALA A 192 -8.80 -7.23 -8.52
C ALA A 192 -7.49 -6.45 -8.73
N ARG A 193 -6.56 -6.56 -7.80
CA ARG A 193 -5.24 -5.91 -7.90
C ARG A 193 -4.37 -6.49 -9.01
N MET A 194 -4.39 -7.81 -9.20
CA MET A 194 -3.72 -8.44 -10.35
C MET A 194 -4.29 -7.94 -11.68
N ILE A 195 -5.61 -7.81 -11.81
CA ILE A 195 -6.24 -7.27 -13.03
C ILE A 195 -5.80 -5.83 -13.26
N MET A 196 -5.87 -4.96 -12.22
CA MET A 196 -5.45 -3.56 -12.31
C MET A 196 -3.98 -3.43 -12.74
N MET A 197 -3.07 -4.09 -12.01
CA MET A 197 -1.64 -3.97 -12.28
C MET A 197 -1.23 -4.58 -13.62
N SER A 198 -1.85 -5.69 -14.00
CA SER A 198 -1.58 -6.32 -15.29
C SER A 198 -1.98 -5.44 -16.47
N LEU A 199 -3.18 -4.87 -16.42
CA LEU A 199 -3.66 -3.95 -17.46
C LEU A 199 -2.78 -2.69 -17.56
N GLU A 200 -2.34 -2.16 -16.42
CA GLU A 200 -1.52 -0.95 -16.41
C GLU A 200 -0.09 -1.20 -16.91
N LEU A 201 0.53 -2.29 -16.48
CA LEU A 201 1.94 -2.54 -16.76
C LEU A 201 2.19 -3.32 -18.06
N THR A 202 1.23 -4.17 -18.48
CA THR A 202 1.40 -5.05 -19.65
C THR A 202 0.39 -4.80 -20.77
N GLY A 203 -0.67 -4.05 -20.49
CA GLY A 203 -1.79 -3.84 -21.43
C GLY A 203 -2.69 -5.06 -21.63
N LYS A 204 -2.48 -6.16 -20.88
CA LYS A 204 -3.20 -7.44 -21.03
C LYS A 204 -3.91 -7.82 -19.72
N VAL A 205 -5.01 -8.59 -19.86
CA VAL A 205 -5.61 -9.27 -18.69
C VAL A 205 -4.65 -10.34 -18.16
N PRO A 206 -4.60 -10.60 -16.85
CA PRO A 206 -3.68 -11.59 -16.30
C PRO A 206 -4.14 -13.04 -16.49
N PHE A 207 -5.45 -13.25 -16.58
CA PHE A 207 -6.12 -14.55 -16.72
C PHE A 207 -7.50 -14.36 -17.33
N GLU A 208 -8.06 -15.45 -17.90
CA GLU A 208 -9.38 -15.44 -18.55
C GLU A 208 -10.52 -15.81 -17.59
N VAL A 209 -10.26 -16.73 -16.65
CA VAL A 209 -11.26 -17.25 -15.71
C VAL A 209 -10.70 -17.25 -14.29
N VAL A 210 -11.55 -16.88 -13.33
CA VAL A 210 -11.30 -16.90 -11.88
C VAL A 210 -12.32 -17.79 -11.19
#